data_11b1781121d5c61905af8e4b6126762e
#
_entry.id   11b1781121d5c61905af8e4b6126762e
#
_cell.length_a   1.000
_cell.length_b   1.000
_cell.length_c   1.000
_cell.angle_alpha   90.00
_cell.angle_beta   90.00
_cell.angle_gamma   90.00
#
_symmetry.space_group_name_H-M   'P 1'
#
loop_
_entity.id
_entity.type
_entity.pdbx_description
1 polymer ?
#
loop_
_entity_poly.entity_id
_entity_poly.type
_entity_poly.pdbx_seq_one_letter_code
_entity_poly.pdbx_strand_id
1 'polypeptide(L)'
;MSLVYSKHYKIFYIILFSLFLNNCQLKAPDKAHGINFLENREKVLIVGKTNKNDVIKLIGNPHSRSILKEDIWIYFERTTAKGKLIRLGQNVLKKNNILKLTFDKYGILINKKIYTMNNMNKVKYSNKETKNDVSQQSFVGKFLSSVKQKMYGNR
;
A
#
# COMPACT_ATOMS: atom_id res chain seq x y z
N MET A 1 -63.34 18.88 16.89
CA MET A 1 -62.55 19.03 15.63
C MET A 1 -61.08 19.47 15.89
N SER A 2 -60.68 19.94 17.04
CA SER A 2 -59.32 20.43 17.38
C SER A 2 -58.27 19.34 17.69
N LEU A 3 -58.67 18.17 18.16
CA LEU A 3 -57.77 17.10 18.56
C LEU A 3 -57.11 16.36 17.39
N VAL A 4 -57.76 16.30 16.24
CA VAL A 4 -57.24 15.66 15.02
C VAL A 4 -56.15 16.52 14.38
N TYR A 5 -56.33 17.82 14.37
CA TYR A 5 -55.33 18.78 13.86
C TYR A 5 -54.04 18.78 14.69
N SER A 6 -54.15 18.60 16.02
CA SER A 6 -53.01 18.51 16.92
C SER A 6 -52.11 17.28 16.66
N LYS A 7 -52.65 16.20 16.19
CA LYS A 7 -51.92 14.97 15.91
C LYS A 7 -51.11 15.03 14.62
N HIS A 8 -51.67 15.65 13.58
CA HIS A 8 -51.01 15.74 12.28
C HIS A 8 -49.80 16.66 12.25
N TYR A 9 -49.80 17.80 12.96
CA TYR A 9 -48.62 18.64 12.96
C TYR A 9 -47.49 18.03 13.81
N LYS A 10 -47.76 17.26 14.84
CA LYS A 10 -46.74 16.50 15.58
C LYS A 10 -46.07 15.46 14.68
N ILE A 11 -46.83 14.75 13.88
CA ILE A 11 -46.28 13.80 12.90
C ILE A 11 -45.45 14.53 11.84
N PHE A 12 -45.92 15.69 11.38
CA PHE A 12 -45.18 16.50 10.41
C PHE A 12 -43.82 16.95 10.97
N TYR A 13 -43.76 17.42 12.22
CA TYR A 13 -42.47 17.81 12.87
C TYR A 13 -41.55 16.61 13.10
N ILE A 14 -42.08 15.44 13.40
CA ILE A 14 -41.26 14.20 13.55
C ILE A 14 -40.64 13.83 12.20
N ILE A 15 -41.41 13.88 11.12
CA ILE A 15 -40.92 13.60 9.77
C ILE A 15 -39.87 14.64 9.35
N LEU A 16 -40.13 15.93 9.59
CA LEU A 16 -39.19 17.01 9.29
C LEU A 16 -37.90 16.86 10.07
N PHE A 17 -37.98 16.53 11.36
CA PHE A 17 -36.81 16.27 12.22
C PHE A 17 -36.02 15.04 11.76
N SER A 18 -36.69 13.97 11.32
CA SER A 18 -36.08 12.77 10.77
C SER A 18 -35.28 13.04 9.48
N LEU A 19 -35.70 13.99 8.65
CA LEU A 19 -34.99 14.41 7.45
C LEU A 19 -33.65 15.11 7.77
N PHE A 20 -33.55 15.83 8.88
CA PHE A 20 -32.31 16.46 9.32
C PHE A 20 -31.29 15.48 9.88
N LEU A 21 -31.70 14.30 10.38
CA LEU A 21 -30.81 13.30 10.95
C LEU A 21 -30.03 12.49 9.90
N ASN A 22 -30.47 12.49 8.63
CA ASN A 22 -29.85 11.68 7.57
C ASN A 22 -28.58 12.28 6.97
N ASN A 23 -28.10 13.44 7.46
CA ASN A 23 -26.99 14.16 6.84
C ASN A 23 -25.60 13.81 7.39
N CYS A 24 -25.50 12.78 8.26
CA CYS A 24 -24.22 12.35 8.81
C CYS A 24 -23.58 11.30 7.87
N GLN A 25 -22.89 11.76 6.82
CA GLN A 25 -22.03 10.89 6.02
C GLN A 25 -20.80 10.50 6.84
N LEU A 26 -20.83 9.35 7.47
CA LEU A 26 -19.63 8.74 8.09
C LEU A 26 -18.62 8.42 6.98
N LYS A 27 -17.63 9.29 6.85
CA LYS A 27 -16.49 9.05 5.97
C LYS A 27 -15.62 7.97 6.59
N ALA A 28 -15.46 6.86 5.88
CA ALA A 28 -14.59 5.79 6.36
C ALA A 28 -13.15 6.33 6.54
N PRO A 29 -12.47 5.97 7.65
CA PRO A 29 -11.14 6.47 7.93
C PRO A 29 -10.13 5.98 6.88
N ASP A 30 -9.27 6.90 6.45
CA ASP A 30 -8.15 6.59 5.56
C ASP A 30 -7.01 5.98 6.39
N LYS A 31 -6.38 4.93 5.87
CA LYS A 31 -5.18 4.32 6.46
C LYS A 31 -3.96 4.83 5.70
N ALA A 32 -3.09 5.57 6.39
CA ALA A 32 -1.84 6.07 5.85
C ALA A 32 -0.67 5.21 6.32
N HIS A 33 0.25 4.92 5.42
CA HIS A 33 1.50 4.21 5.67
C HIS A 33 2.65 4.99 5.04
N GLY A 34 3.78 5.06 5.74
CA GLY A 34 4.95 5.83 5.31
C GLY A 34 4.84 7.31 5.66
N ILE A 35 5.45 8.15 4.84
CA ILE A 35 5.55 9.59 5.09
C ILE A 35 4.35 10.33 4.51
N ASN A 36 3.58 11.01 5.34
CA ASN A 36 2.46 11.82 4.88
C ASN A 36 2.96 13.09 4.15
N PHE A 37 2.23 13.49 3.10
CA PHE A 37 2.51 14.69 2.30
C PHE A 37 3.90 14.67 1.63
N LEU A 38 4.32 13.51 1.14
CA LEU A 38 5.64 13.30 0.56
C LEU A 38 5.94 14.26 -0.61
N GLU A 39 4.94 14.56 -1.45
CA GLU A 39 5.08 15.51 -2.56
C GLU A 39 5.41 16.94 -2.09
N ASN A 40 4.82 17.38 -0.97
CA ASN A 40 5.09 18.71 -0.44
C ASN A 40 6.49 18.78 0.19
N ARG A 41 6.93 17.70 0.84
CA ARG A 41 8.26 17.60 1.42
C ARG A 41 9.34 17.52 0.35
N GLU A 42 9.07 16.85 -0.77
CA GLU A 42 9.98 16.79 -1.91
C GLU A 42 10.28 18.18 -2.50
N LYS A 43 9.28 19.07 -2.58
CA LYS A 43 9.44 20.42 -3.14
C LYS A 43 10.44 21.29 -2.37
N VAL A 44 10.60 21.05 -1.08
CA VAL A 44 11.53 21.79 -0.22
C VAL A 44 12.99 21.36 -0.44
N LEU A 45 13.22 20.17 -0.99
CA LEU A 45 14.55 19.65 -1.26
C LEU A 45 15.17 20.33 -2.50
N ILE A 46 16.35 20.89 -2.35
CA ILE A 46 17.07 21.59 -3.44
C ILE A 46 18.28 20.74 -3.83
N VAL A 47 18.31 20.32 -5.11
CA VAL A 47 19.45 19.58 -5.69
C VAL A 47 20.70 20.46 -5.66
N GLY A 48 21.84 19.87 -5.31
CA GLY A 48 23.13 20.56 -5.17
C GLY A 48 23.31 21.33 -3.86
N LYS A 49 22.25 21.47 -3.01
CA LYS A 49 22.32 22.25 -1.76
C LYS A 49 21.93 21.41 -0.52
N THR A 50 20.87 20.62 -0.62
CA THR A 50 20.35 19.81 0.50
C THR A 50 21.28 18.64 0.76
N ASN A 51 21.66 18.43 2.04
CA ASN A 51 22.47 17.29 2.46
C ASN A 51 21.60 16.23 3.15
N LYS A 52 22.19 15.04 3.43
CA LYS A 52 21.48 13.92 4.10
C LYS A 52 20.87 14.30 5.45
N ASN A 53 21.57 15.12 6.24
CA ASN A 53 21.08 15.53 7.56
C ASN A 53 19.86 16.45 7.43
N ASP A 54 19.85 17.32 6.42
CA ASP A 54 18.71 18.18 6.12
C ASP A 54 17.50 17.34 5.69
N VAL A 55 17.73 16.32 4.86
CA VAL A 55 16.66 15.39 4.46
C VAL A 55 16.08 14.67 5.66
N ILE A 56 16.90 14.19 6.59
CA ILE A 56 16.42 13.54 7.82
C ILE A 56 15.60 14.51 8.67
N LYS A 57 16.03 15.76 8.80
CA LYS A 57 15.28 16.79 9.56
C LYS A 57 13.93 17.12 8.93
N LEU A 58 13.86 17.18 7.59
CA LEU A 58 12.66 17.58 6.85
C LEU A 58 11.67 16.43 6.64
N ILE A 59 12.16 15.24 6.35
CA ILE A 59 11.35 14.08 5.97
C ILE A 59 11.37 12.99 7.03
N GLY A 60 12.50 12.80 7.70
CA GLY A 60 12.76 11.70 8.61
C GLY A 60 13.72 10.67 8.00
N ASN A 61 13.88 9.54 8.68
CA ASN A 61 14.71 8.45 8.17
C ASN A 61 14.11 7.80 6.94
N PRO A 62 14.93 7.39 5.95
CA PRO A 62 14.44 6.70 4.76
C PRO A 62 13.93 5.30 5.12
N HIS A 63 12.92 4.84 4.36
CA HIS A 63 12.38 3.49 4.50
C HIS A 63 13.33 2.42 3.95
N SER A 64 14.12 2.78 2.94
CA SER A 64 15.14 1.90 2.36
C SER A 64 16.35 2.71 1.90
N ARG A 65 17.52 2.09 1.97
CA ARG A 65 18.80 2.62 1.48
C ARG A 65 19.44 1.60 0.55
N SER A 66 19.97 2.05 -0.58
CA SER A 66 20.79 1.19 -1.44
C SER A 66 22.18 1.07 -0.86
N ILE A 67 22.75 -0.14 -0.92
CA ILE A 67 24.11 -0.46 -0.49
C ILE A 67 25.06 -0.51 -1.69
N LEU A 68 24.53 -0.41 -2.92
CA LEU A 68 25.28 -0.50 -4.16
C LEU A 68 25.97 0.85 -4.48
N LYS A 69 26.60 0.94 -5.65
CA LYS A 69 27.46 2.03 -6.13
C LYS A 69 26.98 3.47 -5.88
N GLU A 70 25.69 3.68 -5.77
CA GLU A 70 25.08 4.99 -5.50
C GLU A 70 24.37 4.99 -4.15
N ASP A 71 24.52 6.08 -3.40
CA ASP A 71 23.80 6.26 -2.15
C ASP A 71 22.37 6.74 -2.45
N ILE A 72 21.46 5.78 -2.55
CA ILE A 72 20.06 6.02 -2.90
C ILE A 72 19.19 5.81 -1.68
N TRP A 73 18.38 6.81 -1.36
CA TRP A 73 17.37 6.75 -0.32
C TRP A 73 15.98 6.72 -0.92
N ILE A 74 15.14 5.83 -0.37
CA ILE A 74 13.76 5.64 -0.84
C ILE A 74 12.80 5.93 0.30
N TYR A 75 11.84 6.79 0.01
CA TYR A 75 10.70 7.12 0.85
C TYR A 75 9.42 6.73 0.14
N PHE A 76 8.40 6.31 0.89
CA PHE A 76 7.09 6.03 0.33
C PHE A 76 5.97 6.66 1.16
N GLU A 77 4.89 6.99 0.47
CA GLU A 77 3.61 7.40 1.01
C GLU A 77 2.54 6.53 0.39
N ARG A 78 1.80 5.79 1.19
CA ARG A 78 0.68 4.97 0.73
C ARG A 78 -0.54 5.23 1.56
N THR A 79 -1.63 5.67 0.93
CA THR A 79 -2.91 5.90 1.58
C THR A 79 -3.97 5.00 0.97
N THR A 80 -4.65 4.23 1.80
CA THR A 80 -5.77 3.39 1.43
C THR A 80 -7.03 3.83 2.16
N ALA A 81 -8.17 3.71 1.52
CA ALA A 81 -9.48 3.95 2.12
C ALA A 81 -10.37 2.73 1.93
N LYS A 82 -11.37 2.58 2.78
CA LYS A 82 -12.45 1.63 2.50
C LYS A 82 -13.23 2.11 1.29
N GLY A 83 -13.41 1.24 0.32
CA GLY A 83 -14.27 1.50 -0.84
C GLY A 83 -15.72 1.68 -0.44
N LYS A 84 -16.52 2.25 -1.35
CA LYS A 84 -17.98 2.35 -1.19
C LYS A 84 -18.59 0.94 -1.01
N LEU A 85 -19.79 0.86 -0.42
CA LEU A 85 -20.53 -0.39 -0.20
C LEU A 85 -20.63 -1.28 -1.46
N ILE A 86 -20.73 -0.67 -2.65
CA ILE A 86 -20.73 -1.36 -3.95
C ILE A 86 -19.47 -2.22 -4.18
N ARG A 87 -18.34 -1.90 -3.53
CA ARG A 87 -17.09 -2.65 -3.60
C ARG A 87 -16.88 -3.59 -2.39
N LEU A 88 -17.94 -3.97 -1.70
CA LEU A 88 -17.92 -4.89 -0.56
C LEU A 88 -16.86 -4.51 0.51
N GLY A 89 -16.60 -3.21 0.69
CA GLY A 89 -15.63 -2.73 1.69
C GLY A 89 -14.17 -3.00 1.36
N GLN A 90 -13.83 -3.41 0.13
CA GLN A 90 -12.44 -3.60 -0.30
C GLN A 90 -11.63 -2.30 -0.16
N ASN A 91 -10.37 -2.43 0.25
CA ASN A 91 -9.48 -1.27 0.35
C ASN A 91 -9.15 -0.72 -1.04
N VAL A 92 -9.37 0.58 -1.21
CA VAL A 92 -9.03 1.31 -2.44
C VAL A 92 -7.77 2.13 -2.18
N LEU A 93 -6.82 2.02 -3.09
CA LEU A 93 -5.60 2.83 -3.06
C LEU A 93 -5.93 4.27 -3.45
N LYS A 94 -5.69 5.24 -2.56
CA LYS A 94 -5.91 6.67 -2.82
C LYS A 94 -4.63 7.39 -3.23
N LYS A 95 -3.50 7.03 -2.58
CA LYS A 95 -2.18 7.55 -2.87
C LYS A 95 -1.17 6.44 -2.85
N ASN A 96 -0.19 6.51 -3.74
CA ASN A 96 0.98 5.65 -3.75
C ASN A 96 2.13 6.42 -4.38
N ASN A 97 2.89 7.12 -3.54
CA ASN A 97 4.01 7.96 -3.97
C ASN A 97 5.31 7.34 -3.48
N ILE A 98 6.32 7.33 -4.33
CA ILE A 98 7.67 6.90 -4.01
C ILE A 98 8.62 8.03 -4.38
N LEU A 99 9.41 8.50 -3.42
CA LEU A 99 10.46 9.47 -3.63
C LEU A 99 11.81 8.76 -3.58
N LYS A 100 12.54 8.83 -4.69
CA LYS A 100 13.93 8.38 -4.84
C LYS A 100 14.84 9.60 -4.74
N LEU A 101 15.77 9.59 -3.80
CA LEU A 101 16.82 10.57 -3.63
C LEU A 101 18.17 9.90 -3.89
N THR A 102 19.05 10.55 -4.65
CA THR A 102 20.41 10.08 -4.94
C THR A 102 21.40 11.11 -4.42
N PHE A 103 22.40 10.65 -3.66
CA PHE A 103 23.41 11.50 -3.04
C PHE A 103 24.78 11.21 -3.65
N ASP A 104 25.64 12.21 -3.61
CA ASP A 104 27.05 12.07 -3.94
C ASP A 104 27.87 11.49 -2.75
N LYS A 105 29.19 11.33 -2.97
CA LYS A 105 30.12 10.84 -1.94
C LYS A 105 30.22 11.75 -0.70
N TYR A 106 29.83 13.00 -0.81
CA TYR A 106 29.84 13.98 0.28
C TYR A 106 28.48 14.04 1.01
N GLY A 107 27.49 13.30 0.52
CA GLY A 107 26.13 13.31 1.07
C GLY A 107 25.26 14.47 0.60
N ILE A 108 25.62 15.13 -0.50
CA ILE A 108 24.81 16.19 -1.10
C ILE A 108 23.85 15.57 -2.11
N LEU A 109 22.61 16.05 -2.13
CA LEU A 109 21.54 15.59 -3.03
C LEU A 109 21.88 15.98 -4.48
N ILE A 110 22.12 14.97 -5.34
CA ILE A 110 22.40 15.17 -6.76
C ILE A 110 21.17 14.94 -7.65
N ASN A 111 20.24 14.10 -7.21
CA ASN A 111 19.01 13.83 -7.97
C ASN A 111 17.85 13.51 -7.04
N LYS A 112 16.66 13.98 -7.41
CA LYS A 112 15.40 13.62 -6.76
C LYS A 112 14.37 13.25 -7.82
N LYS A 113 13.62 12.17 -7.59
CA LYS A 113 12.56 11.72 -8.50
C LYS A 113 11.39 11.19 -7.71
N ILE A 114 10.21 11.74 -7.97
CA ILE A 114 8.96 11.25 -7.40
C ILE A 114 8.20 10.42 -8.43
N TYR A 115 7.72 9.27 -7.97
CA TYR A 115 6.84 8.39 -8.73
C TYR A 115 5.47 8.40 -8.06
N THR A 116 4.44 8.65 -8.82
CA THR A 116 3.04 8.68 -8.36
C THR A 116 2.26 7.48 -8.89
N MET A 117 0.98 7.40 -8.55
CA MET A 117 0.10 6.34 -9.07
C MET A 117 0.07 6.26 -10.60
N ASN A 118 0.28 7.38 -11.31
CA ASN A 118 0.30 7.42 -12.77
C ASN A 118 1.50 6.66 -13.36
N ASN A 119 2.55 6.49 -12.58
CA ASN A 119 3.76 5.76 -12.98
C ASN A 119 3.68 4.26 -12.62
N MET A 120 2.56 3.79 -12.06
CA MET A 120 2.42 2.38 -11.68
C MET A 120 2.24 1.51 -12.92
N ASN A 121 3.12 0.53 -13.07
CA ASN A 121 2.97 -0.51 -14.08
C ASN A 121 1.86 -1.48 -13.67
N LYS A 122 0.92 -1.76 -14.60
CA LYS A 122 -0.04 -2.85 -14.41
C LYS A 122 0.69 -4.17 -14.62
N VAL A 123 0.89 -4.92 -13.55
CA VAL A 123 1.44 -6.28 -13.64
C VAL A 123 0.38 -7.17 -14.28
N LYS A 124 0.70 -7.74 -15.45
CA LYS A 124 -0.10 -8.82 -16.05
C LYS A 124 0.39 -10.12 -15.44
N TYR A 125 -0.48 -10.84 -14.76
CA TYR A 125 -0.16 -12.19 -14.31
C TYR A 125 0.06 -13.09 -15.53
N SER A 126 1.17 -13.82 -15.53
CA SER A 126 1.41 -14.85 -16.53
C SER A 126 0.69 -16.12 -16.08
N ASN A 127 -0.21 -16.63 -16.91
CA ASN A 127 -0.83 -17.94 -16.71
C ASN A 127 0.11 -19.10 -17.14
N LYS A 128 1.38 -18.81 -17.42
CA LYS A 128 2.36 -19.85 -17.74
C LYS A 128 2.65 -20.63 -16.45
N GLU A 129 2.23 -21.89 -16.44
CA GLU A 129 2.65 -22.82 -15.42
C GLU A 129 4.15 -23.07 -15.56
N THR A 130 4.90 -22.85 -14.50
CA THR A 130 6.30 -23.27 -14.44
C THR A 130 6.29 -24.78 -14.26
N LYS A 131 6.47 -25.51 -15.34
CA LYS A 131 6.73 -26.97 -15.27
C LYS A 131 8.13 -27.12 -14.69
N ASN A 132 8.22 -27.40 -13.41
CA ASN A 132 9.45 -27.87 -12.82
C ASN A 132 9.66 -29.32 -13.32
N ASP A 133 10.66 -29.55 -14.14
CA ASP A 133 11.12 -30.88 -14.52
C ASP A 133 11.83 -31.63 -13.36
N VAL A 134 11.57 -31.22 -12.14
CA VAL A 134 11.91 -32.07 -10.99
C VAL A 134 11.02 -33.29 -11.10
N SER A 135 11.61 -34.37 -11.58
CA SER A 135 10.94 -35.70 -11.65
C SER A 135 10.30 -35.93 -10.29
N GLN A 136 8.97 -35.80 -10.24
CA GLN A 136 8.20 -36.19 -9.07
C GLN A 136 8.31 -37.72 -8.94
N GLN A 137 9.42 -38.19 -8.34
CA GLN A 137 9.44 -39.54 -7.85
C GLN A 137 8.28 -39.67 -6.90
N SER A 138 7.25 -40.42 -7.29
CA SER A 138 6.08 -40.61 -6.47
C SER A 138 6.53 -41.06 -5.08
N PHE A 139 5.82 -40.70 -4.05
CA PHE A 139 6.10 -41.14 -2.67
C PHE A 139 6.31 -42.66 -2.61
N VAL A 140 5.53 -43.41 -3.40
CA VAL A 140 5.65 -44.85 -3.57
C VAL A 140 7.00 -45.25 -4.20
N GLY A 141 7.49 -44.49 -5.19
CA GLY A 141 8.80 -44.77 -5.83
C GLY A 141 9.96 -44.53 -4.84
N LYS A 142 9.91 -43.49 -4.04
CA LYS A 142 10.91 -43.24 -2.97
C LYS A 142 10.86 -44.31 -1.89
N PHE A 143 9.67 -44.71 -1.46
CA PHE A 143 9.51 -45.79 -0.49
C PHE A 143 10.05 -47.12 -1.02
N LEU A 144 9.69 -47.50 -2.22
CA LEU A 144 10.19 -48.76 -2.86
C LEU A 144 11.71 -48.73 -3.06
N SER A 145 12.30 -47.61 -3.46
CA SER A 145 13.75 -47.47 -3.58
C SER A 145 14.45 -47.61 -2.24
N SER A 146 13.88 -47.04 -1.19
CA SER A 146 14.38 -47.11 0.17
C SER A 146 14.34 -48.53 0.74
N VAL A 147 13.24 -49.29 0.48
CA VAL A 147 13.11 -50.68 0.89
C VAL A 147 14.10 -51.53 0.11
N LYS A 148 14.22 -51.34 -1.23
CA LYS A 148 15.19 -52.04 -2.06
C LYS A 148 16.64 -51.83 -1.59
N GLN A 149 17.00 -50.61 -1.24
CA GLN A 149 18.33 -50.29 -0.74
C GLN A 149 18.61 -50.97 0.61
N LYS A 150 17.62 -51.08 1.52
CA LYS A 150 17.77 -51.82 2.79
C LYS A 150 17.87 -53.32 2.61
N MET A 151 17.16 -53.88 1.60
CA MET A 151 17.16 -55.34 1.35
C MET A 151 18.38 -55.83 0.56
N TYR A 152 18.95 -55.00 -0.31
CA TYR A 152 20.04 -55.40 -1.21
C TYR A 152 21.38 -54.64 -0.97
N GLY A 153 21.37 -53.67 -0.04
CA GLY A 153 22.54 -52.82 0.23
C GLY A 153 23.55 -53.37 1.24
N ASN A 154 23.36 -54.58 1.77
CA ASN A 154 24.30 -55.29 2.66
C ASN A 154 24.91 -56.47 1.96
N ARG A 155 25.75 -56.20 0.96
CA ARG A 155 26.77 -57.15 0.46
C ARG A 155 28.03 -56.39 0.16
#